data_53302f13c3405842832ffc11af1e541d
#
_entry.id   53302f13c3405842832ffc11af1e541d
#
_cell.length_a   1.000
_cell.length_b   1.000
_cell.length_c   1.000
_cell.angle_alpha   90.00
_cell.angle_beta   90.00
_cell.angle_gamma   90.00
#
_symmetry.space_group_name_H-M   'P 1'
#
loop_
_entity.id
_entity.type
_entity.pdbx_description
1 polymer ?
#
loop_
_entity_poly.entity_id
_entity_poly.type
_entity_poly.pdbx_seq_one_letter_code
_entity_poly.pdbx_strand_id
1 'polypeptide(L)'
;DKTELSKQAVPLLKNPRILAGMIESQKKYFTPALRELIEEGKNDGSIKTEYAKEISEIIPLLEIWLMPSVFPANEEEFHHKFVFIKKICEFVGVPIFNEQISNMIDDWYEKTEK
;
A
#
# COMPACT_ATOMS: atom_id res chain seq x y z
N ASP A 1 -4.35 -5.30 -21.59
CA ASP A 1 -4.96 -4.23 -20.78
C ASP A 1 -4.69 -4.47 -19.30
N LYS A 2 -4.18 -3.46 -18.62
CA LYS A 2 -3.84 -3.53 -17.20
C LYS A 2 -5.07 -3.84 -16.33
N THR A 3 -6.21 -3.28 -16.67
CA THR A 3 -7.46 -3.51 -15.92
C THR A 3 -7.87 -4.98 -16.00
N GLU A 4 -7.77 -5.55 -17.19
CA GLU A 4 -8.10 -6.97 -17.39
C GLU A 4 -7.14 -7.87 -16.62
N LEU A 5 -5.86 -7.58 -16.67
CA LEU A 5 -4.85 -8.34 -15.92
C LEU A 5 -5.10 -8.24 -14.42
N SER A 6 -5.46 -7.06 -13.92
CA SER A 6 -5.77 -6.87 -12.50
C SER A 6 -6.96 -7.72 -12.08
N LYS A 7 -8.03 -7.76 -12.90
CA LYS A 7 -9.21 -8.58 -12.61
C LYS A 7 -8.88 -10.07 -12.59
N GLN A 8 -7.97 -10.51 -13.47
CA GLN A 8 -7.53 -11.90 -13.50
C GLN A 8 -6.65 -12.24 -12.30
N ALA A 9 -5.85 -11.27 -11.82
CA ALA A 9 -4.93 -11.49 -10.71
C ALA A 9 -5.63 -11.58 -9.35
N VAL A 10 -6.74 -10.84 -9.16
CA VAL A 10 -7.44 -10.78 -7.88
C VAL A 10 -7.79 -12.15 -7.30
N PRO A 11 -8.39 -13.11 -8.07
CA PRO A 11 -8.67 -14.43 -7.52
C PRO A 11 -7.42 -15.21 -7.13
N LEU A 12 -6.27 -14.95 -7.76
CA LEU A 12 -5.03 -15.66 -7.46
C LEU A 12 -4.50 -15.28 -6.08
N LEU A 13 -4.83 -14.09 -5.57
CA LEU A 13 -4.39 -13.64 -4.26
C LEU A 13 -4.98 -14.45 -3.11
N LYS A 14 -6.02 -15.25 -3.40
CA LYS A 14 -6.58 -16.17 -2.41
C LYS A 14 -5.73 -17.42 -2.25
N ASN A 15 -4.77 -17.66 -3.17
CA ASN A 15 -3.83 -18.76 -3.08
C ASN A 15 -2.71 -18.38 -2.11
N PRO A 16 -2.52 -19.17 -1.01
CA PRO A 16 -1.49 -18.83 -0.01
C PRO A 16 -0.07 -18.73 -0.58
N ARG A 17 0.26 -19.53 -1.59
CA ARG A 17 1.59 -19.48 -2.20
C ARG A 17 1.84 -18.19 -2.94
N ILE A 18 0.82 -17.69 -3.64
CA ILE A 18 0.93 -16.44 -4.39
C ILE A 18 1.03 -15.27 -3.42
N LEU A 19 0.21 -15.29 -2.37
CA LEU A 19 0.26 -14.26 -1.35
C LEU A 19 1.62 -14.23 -0.65
N ALA A 20 2.14 -15.39 -0.27
CA ALA A 20 3.46 -15.50 0.35
C ALA A 20 4.56 -14.98 -0.58
N GLY A 21 4.46 -15.28 -1.88
CA GLY A 21 5.39 -14.77 -2.88
C GLY A 21 5.36 -13.25 -3.01
N MET A 22 4.17 -12.67 -2.91
CA MET A 22 4.04 -11.20 -2.90
C MET A 22 4.75 -10.59 -1.70
N ILE A 23 4.56 -11.18 -0.52
CA ILE A 23 5.21 -10.69 0.70
C ILE A 23 6.73 -10.78 0.58
N GLU A 24 7.25 -11.90 0.07
CA GLU A 24 8.68 -12.07 -0.13
C GLU A 24 9.23 -11.05 -1.15
N SER A 25 8.49 -10.79 -2.22
CA SER A 25 8.87 -9.79 -3.22
C SER A 25 8.90 -8.38 -2.62
N GLN A 26 7.92 -8.06 -1.79
CA GLN A 26 7.90 -6.77 -1.10
C GLN A 26 9.11 -6.60 -0.18
N LYS A 27 9.43 -7.64 0.60
CA LYS A 27 10.59 -7.63 1.49
C LYS A 27 11.89 -7.44 0.74
N LYS A 28 12.01 -8.05 -0.44
CA LYS A 28 13.24 -8.03 -1.22
C LYS A 28 13.44 -6.73 -2.00
N TYR A 29 12.36 -6.17 -2.55
CA TYR A 29 12.45 -5.05 -3.48
C TYR A 29 11.80 -3.77 -2.97
N PHE A 30 10.54 -3.84 -2.56
CA PHE A 30 9.76 -2.65 -2.21
C PHE A 30 10.24 -2.02 -0.89
N THR A 31 10.40 -2.84 0.15
CA THR A 31 10.79 -2.35 1.47
C THR A 31 12.14 -1.63 1.45
N PRO A 32 13.20 -2.20 0.82
CA PRO A 32 14.47 -1.47 0.74
C PRO A 32 14.36 -0.16 -0.04
N ALA A 33 13.61 -0.14 -1.14
CA ALA A 33 13.43 1.07 -1.94
C ALA A 33 12.67 2.15 -1.17
N LEU A 34 11.62 1.76 -0.45
CA LEU A 34 10.84 2.69 0.36
C LEU A 34 11.67 3.24 1.51
N ARG A 35 12.46 2.39 2.15
CA ARG A 35 13.36 2.83 3.22
C ARG A 35 14.35 3.87 2.73
N GLU A 36 14.92 3.64 1.55
CA GLU A 36 15.87 4.59 0.95
C GLU A 36 15.20 5.95 0.71
N LEU A 37 13.96 5.94 0.19
CA LEU A 37 13.19 7.17 0.01
C LEU A 37 12.95 7.90 1.32
N ILE A 38 12.59 7.16 2.37
CA ILE A 38 12.36 7.76 3.69
C ILE A 38 13.64 8.36 4.24
N GLU A 39 14.76 7.66 4.11
CA GLU A 39 16.06 8.16 4.58
C GLU A 39 16.49 9.42 3.82
N GLU A 40 16.25 9.48 2.51
CA GLU A 40 16.50 10.67 1.72
C GLU A 40 15.64 11.85 2.21
N GLY A 41 14.37 11.59 2.49
CA GLY A 41 13.48 12.62 3.04
C GLY A 41 13.90 13.09 4.42
N LYS A 42 14.45 12.20 5.24
CA LYS A 42 15.01 12.58 6.55
C LYS A 42 16.23 13.47 6.36
N ASN A 43 17.10 13.14 5.41
CA ASN A 43 18.31 13.89 5.15
C ASN A 43 18.04 15.30 4.63
N ASP A 44 17.02 15.45 3.78
CA ASP A 44 16.66 16.78 3.24
C ASP A 44 15.67 17.55 4.13
N GLY A 45 15.20 16.93 5.21
CA GLY A 45 14.30 17.57 6.18
C GLY A 45 12.82 17.49 5.85
N SER A 46 12.44 16.84 4.74
CA SER A 46 11.03 16.72 4.35
C SER A 46 10.29 15.63 5.15
N ILE A 47 11.02 14.69 5.73
CA ILE A 47 10.45 13.62 6.55
C ILE A 47 11.11 13.64 7.92
N LYS A 48 10.28 13.62 8.97
CA LYS A 48 10.75 13.59 10.35
C LYS A 48 10.14 12.38 11.05
N THR A 49 10.90 11.30 11.11
CA THR A 49 10.42 10.08 11.74
C THR A 49 11.58 9.33 12.42
N GLU A 50 11.24 8.62 13.50
CA GLU A 50 12.16 7.69 14.16
C GLU A 50 11.88 6.25 13.72
N TYR A 51 10.92 6.05 12.79
CA TYR A 51 10.39 4.74 12.46
C TYR A 51 10.58 4.39 10.99
N ALA A 52 11.69 4.83 10.39
CA ALA A 52 11.94 4.61 8.96
C ALA A 52 11.91 3.11 8.60
N LYS A 53 12.54 2.28 9.41
CA LYS A 53 12.58 0.83 9.17
C LYS A 53 11.19 0.21 9.29
N GLU A 54 10.50 0.51 10.39
CA GLU A 54 9.18 -0.05 10.66
C GLU A 54 8.17 0.34 9.58
N ILE A 55 8.17 1.61 9.19
CA ILE A 55 7.27 2.09 8.14
C ILE A 55 7.57 1.41 6.81
N SER A 56 8.85 1.25 6.46
CA SER A 56 9.23 0.61 5.20
C SER A 56 8.79 -0.85 5.13
N GLU A 57 8.64 -1.50 6.28
CA GLU A 57 8.17 -2.88 6.34
C GLU A 57 6.63 -2.98 6.36
N ILE A 58 5.96 -2.05 7.04
CA ILE A 58 4.50 -2.10 7.24
C ILE A 58 3.73 -1.56 6.02
N ILE A 59 4.20 -0.49 5.40
CA ILE A 59 3.48 0.13 4.28
C ILE A 59 3.19 -0.87 3.15
N PRO A 60 4.16 -1.68 2.71
CA PRO A 60 3.86 -2.68 1.67
C PRO A 60 2.80 -3.70 2.10
N LEU A 61 2.76 -4.06 3.38
CA LEU A 61 1.75 -4.99 3.90
C LEU A 61 0.35 -4.35 3.92
N LEU A 62 0.27 -3.04 4.13
CA LEU A 62 -1.00 -2.33 4.09
C LEU A 62 -1.62 -2.37 2.70
N GLU A 63 -0.80 -2.44 1.65
CA GLU A 63 -1.28 -2.62 0.29
C GLU A 63 -2.08 -3.92 0.17
N ILE A 64 -1.60 -5.00 0.77
CA ILE A 64 -2.31 -6.28 0.80
C ILE A 64 -3.60 -6.16 1.60
N TRP A 65 -3.55 -5.48 2.75
CA TRP A 65 -4.74 -5.24 3.57
C TRP A 65 -5.83 -4.47 2.81
N LEU A 66 -5.44 -3.59 1.89
CA LEU A 66 -6.38 -2.83 1.08
C LEU A 66 -7.08 -3.65 0.00
N MET A 67 -6.57 -4.84 -0.30
CA MET A 67 -7.17 -5.67 -1.35
C MET A 67 -8.45 -6.33 -0.88
N PRO A 68 -9.61 -6.02 -1.49
CA PRO A 68 -10.89 -6.63 -1.09
C PRO A 68 -10.94 -8.14 -1.26
N SER A 69 -10.08 -8.70 -2.11
CA SER A 69 -9.97 -10.15 -2.27
C SER A 69 -9.34 -10.83 -1.05
N VAL A 70 -8.58 -10.09 -0.23
CA VAL A 70 -7.96 -10.59 0.99
C VAL A 70 -8.78 -10.20 2.21
N PHE A 71 -9.12 -8.92 2.32
CA PHE A 71 -9.99 -8.38 3.37
C PHE A 71 -11.18 -7.71 2.69
N PRO A 72 -12.32 -8.42 2.56
CA PRO A 72 -13.48 -7.89 1.84
C PRO A 72 -13.93 -6.54 2.40
N ALA A 73 -14.21 -5.62 1.49
CA ALA A 73 -14.66 -4.27 1.84
C ALA A 73 -15.48 -3.71 0.69
N ASN A 74 -16.57 -3.01 1.01
CA ASN A 74 -17.29 -2.25 0.01
C ASN A 74 -16.55 -0.94 -0.26
N GLU A 75 -17.05 -0.12 -1.19
CA GLU A 75 -16.38 1.10 -1.59
C GLU A 75 -16.19 2.07 -0.41
N GLU A 76 -17.22 2.24 0.42
CA GLU A 76 -17.15 3.11 1.60
C GLU A 76 -16.10 2.61 2.60
N GLU A 77 -16.11 1.31 2.87
CA GLU A 77 -15.15 0.69 3.77
C GLU A 77 -13.72 0.80 3.24
N PHE A 78 -13.53 0.67 1.93
CA PHE A 78 -12.24 0.82 1.28
C PHE A 78 -11.71 2.25 1.48
N HIS A 79 -12.56 3.26 1.23
CA HIS A 79 -12.19 4.66 1.46
C HIS A 79 -11.81 4.91 2.91
N HIS A 80 -12.56 4.31 3.85
CA HIS A 80 -12.29 4.48 5.27
C HIS A 80 -10.94 3.88 5.67
N LYS A 81 -10.60 2.71 5.12
CA LYS A 81 -9.28 2.11 5.33
C LYS A 81 -8.17 3.05 4.86
N PHE A 82 -8.37 3.66 3.70
CA PHE A 82 -7.37 4.55 3.11
C PHE A 82 -7.17 5.80 3.98
N VAL A 83 -8.25 6.37 4.49
CA VAL A 83 -8.17 7.51 5.43
C VAL A 83 -7.39 7.12 6.67
N PHE A 84 -7.62 5.92 7.19
CA PHE A 84 -6.91 5.40 8.35
C PHE A 84 -5.39 5.29 8.10
N ILE A 85 -5.00 4.73 6.95
CA ILE A 85 -3.59 4.62 6.57
C ILE A 85 -2.95 6.01 6.46
N LYS A 86 -3.64 6.95 5.84
CA LYS A 86 -3.15 8.30 5.68
C LYS A 86 -2.87 8.95 7.04
N LYS A 87 -3.78 8.77 8.00
CA LYS A 87 -3.61 9.31 9.34
C LYS A 87 -2.45 8.69 10.08
N ILE A 88 -2.25 7.37 9.94
CA ILE A 88 -1.11 6.69 10.55
C ILE A 88 0.19 7.25 9.99
N CYS A 89 0.29 7.39 8.67
CA CYS A 89 1.49 7.90 8.03
C CYS A 89 1.81 9.33 8.47
N GLU A 90 0.79 10.18 8.55
CA GLU A 90 0.97 11.55 9.04
C GLU A 90 1.43 11.56 10.49
N PHE A 91 0.83 10.72 11.33
CA PHE A 91 1.16 10.65 12.74
C PHE A 91 2.61 10.24 12.97
N VAL A 92 3.12 9.29 12.19
CA VAL A 92 4.51 8.82 12.36
C VAL A 92 5.52 9.67 11.57
N GLY A 93 5.07 10.74 10.92
CA GLY A 93 5.97 11.70 10.26
C GLY A 93 6.37 11.36 8.84
N VAL A 94 5.62 10.48 8.17
CA VAL A 94 5.88 10.08 6.79
C VAL A 94 4.63 10.30 5.94
N PRO A 95 4.33 11.55 5.54
CA PRO A 95 3.11 11.86 4.78
C PRO A 95 3.26 11.49 3.30
N ILE A 96 3.38 10.19 3.01
CA ILE A 96 3.61 9.71 1.64
C ILE A 96 2.31 9.52 0.85
N PHE A 97 1.14 9.50 1.51
CA PHE A 97 -0.14 9.41 0.82
C PHE A 97 -0.72 10.81 0.63
N ASN A 98 -0.97 11.18 -0.61
CA ASN A 98 -1.56 12.47 -0.98
C ASN A 98 -2.84 12.23 -1.78
N GLU A 99 -3.53 13.30 -2.12
CA GLU A 99 -4.79 13.24 -2.86
C GLU A 99 -4.62 12.53 -4.20
N GLN A 100 -3.53 12.78 -4.90
CA GLN A 100 -3.25 12.17 -6.19
C GLN A 100 -3.14 10.64 -6.06
N ILE A 101 -2.42 10.16 -5.06
CA ILE A 101 -2.28 8.72 -4.80
C ILE A 101 -3.62 8.14 -4.38
N SER A 102 -4.38 8.86 -3.56
CA SER A 102 -5.73 8.46 -3.15
C SER A 102 -6.63 8.24 -4.36
N ASN A 103 -6.63 9.19 -5.30
CA ASN A 103 -7.43 9.08 -6.51
C ASN A 103 -7.01 7.89 -7.37
N MET A 104 -5.72 7.61 -7.45
CA MET A 104 -5.22 6.46 -8.18
C MET A 104 -5.71 5.14 -7.59
N ILE A 105 -5.72 5.03 -6.27
CA ILE A 105 -6.17 3.81 -5.58
C ILE A 105 -7.69 3.65 -5.73
N ASP A 106 -8.44 4.73 -5.60
CA ASP A 106 -9.90 4.70 -5.79
C ASP A 106 -10.25 4.23 -7.20
N ASP A 107 -9.54 4.76 -8.20
CA ASP A 107 -9.73 4.39 -9.59
C ASP A 107 -9.39 2.90 -9.80
N TRP A 108 -8.32 2.44 -9.20
CA TRP A 108 -7.93 1.03 -9.25
C TRP A 108 -9.02 0.14 -8.64
N TYR A 109 -9.56 0.52 -7.47
CA TYR A 109 -10.62 -0.24 -6.81
C TYR A 109 -11.86 -0.36 -7.70
N GLU A 110 -12.30 0.74 -8.29
CA GLU A 110 -13.48 0.72 -9.16
C GLU A 110 -13.28 -0.17 -10.38
N LYS A 111 -12.08 -0.19 -10.93
CA LYS A 111 -11.79 -0.97 -12.14
C LYS A 111 -11.61 -2.46 -11.87
N THR A 112 -11.21 -2.84 -10.66
CA THR A 112 -10.85 -4.23 -10.36
C THR A 112 -11.88 -4.95 -9.50
N GLU A 113 -12.61 -4.24 -8.63
CA GLU A 113 -13.52 -4.86 -7.65
C GLU A 113 -15.00 -4.57 -7.93
N LYS A 114 -15.29 -3.61 -8.75
CA LYS A 114 -16.64 -3.36 -9.26
C LYS A 114 -16.83 -4.08 -10.61
#